data_5a270aa7d57a9e8866e03f8397a624ec
#
_entry.id   5a270aa7d57a9e8866e03f8397a624ec
#
_cell.length_a   1.000
_cell.length_b   1.000
_cell.length_c   1.000
_cell.angle_alpha   90.00
_cell.angle_beta   90.00
_cell.angle_gamma   90.00
#
_symmetry.space_group_name_H-M   'P 1'
#
loop_
_entity.id
_entity.type
_entity.pdbx_description
1 polymer ?
#
loop_
_entity_poly.entity_id
_entity_poly.type
_entity_poly.pdbx_seq_one_letter_code
_entity_poly.pdbx_strand_id
1 'polypeptide(L)'
;MDAAPSAPPVVAVVVTHDPGPWLETCLAALAEQDYPNLSVLVVDAAGAEDPTPRVAAVLPSAYVRRMPDNPGFGPAANEVLHVVEGASHFLFCHDDVAPEPDAVRVMLEEAFRSNAGIVAPKLVDWNEPERLLQVGMGADKAGAPATTVERGELDQEQHDAVRDVF
;
A
#
# COMPACT_ATOMS: atom_id res chain seq x y z
N MET A 1 4.15 -10.54 -34.89
CA MET A 1 3.07 -10.69 -33.91
C MET A 1 3.55 -9.94 -32.68
N ASP A 2 3.23 -8.63 -32.61
CA ASP A 2 3.64 -7.81 -31.49
C ASP A 2 2.93 -8.35 -30.23
N ALA A 3 3.73 -8.74 -29.23
CA ALA A 3 3.19 -9.07 -27.92
C ALA A 3 2.45 -7.83 -27.39
N ALA A 4 1.24 -8.01 -26.91
CA ALA A 4 0.54 -6.94 -26.20
C ALA A 4 1.48 -6.40 -25.11
N PRO A 5 1.54 -5.08 -24.89
CA PRO A 5 2.40 -4.52 -23.86
C PRO A 5 2.03 -5.19 -22.52
N SER A 6 3.02 -5.84 -21.90
CA SER A 6 2.80 -6.46 -20.58
C SER A 6 2.53 -5.36 -19.56
N ALA A 7 1.58 -5.60 -18.66
CA ALA A 7 1.33 -4.69 -17.55
C ALA A 7 2.62 -4.42 -16.78
N PRO A 8 2.95 -3.16 -16.44
CA PRO A 8 4.17 -2.83 -15.70
C PRO A 8 4.25 -3.60 -14.37
N PRO A 9 5.42 -4.13 -13.98
CA PRO A 9 5.53 -4.87 -12.71
C PRO A 9 5.39 -3.94 -11.51
N VAL A 10 4.50 -4.33 -10.59
CA VAL A 10 4.25 -3.64 -9.32
C VAL A 10 4.61 -4.56 -8.17
N VAL A 11 5.25 -4.02 -7.14
CA VAL A 11 5.50 -4.74 -5.90
C VAL A 11 4.79 -4.04 -4.74
N ALA A 12 3.84 -4.73 -4.12
CA ALA A 12 3.25 -4.30 -2.86
C ALA A 12 4.22 -4.66 -1.72
N VAL A 13 4.62 -3.65 -0.95
CA VAL A 13 5.53 -3.74 0.18
C VAL A 13 4.72 -3.55 1.44
N VAL A 14 4.42 -4.65 2.12
CA VAL A 14 3.68 -4.66 3.38
C VAL A 14 4.68 -4.67 4.52
N VAL A 15 4.75 -3.57 5.28
CA VAL A 15 5.62 -3.50 6.46
C VAL A 15 4.82 -3.90 7.69
N THR A 16 5.35 -4.86 8.44
CA THR A 16 4.73 -5.37 9.67
C THR A 16 5.73 -5.41 10.83
N HIS A 17 5.22 -5.33 12.04
CA HIS A 17 5.93 -5.56 13.29
C HIS A 17 4.95 -6.05 14.33
N ASP A 18 5.07 -7.31 14.77
CA ASP A 18 4.12 -7.97 15.64
C ASP A 18 2.67 -7.85 15.11
N PRO A 19 2.38 -8.39 13.90
CA PRO A 19 1.14 -8.15 13.20
C PRO A 19 -0.09 -8.60 14.00
N GLY A 20 -1.06 -7.69 14.09
CA GLY A 20 -2.38 -7.95 14.66
C GLY A 20 -3.23 -8.89 13.79
N PRO A 21 -4.56 -8.93 14.04
CA PRO A 21 -5.48 -9.79 13.29
C PRO A 21 -5.75 -9.31 11.85
N TRP A 22 -5.24 -8.15 11.46
CA TRP A 22 -5.53 -7.54 10.16
C TRP A 22 -4.62 -8.03 9.03
N LEU A 23 -3.46 -8.63 9.35
CA LEU A 23 -2.48 -9.09 8.36
C LEU A 23 -3.12 -10.01 7.32
N GLU A 24 -3.90 -11.00 7.75
CA GLU A 24 -4.54 -11.94 6.85
C GLU A 24 -5.54 -11.25 5.91
N THR A 25 -6.27 -10.26 6.41
CA THR A 25 -7.23 -9.50 5.60
C THR A 25 -6.51 -8.59 4.60
N CYS A 26 -5.42 -7.96 5.01
CA CYS A 26 -4.55 -7.19 4.12
C CYS A 26 -4.01 -8.06 2.97
N LEU A 27 -3.47 -9.23 3.29
CA LEU A 27 -2.94 -10.15 2.30
C LEU A 27 -4.01 -10.70 1.36
N ALA A 28 -5.21 -11.00 1.89
CA ALA A 28 -6.35 -11.44 1.07
C ALA A 28 -6.78 -10.34 0.09
N ALA A 29 -6.87 -9.09 0.54
CA ALA A 29 -7.21 -7.95 -0.32
C ALA A 29 -6.15 -7.71 -1.42
N LEU A 30 -4.88 -7.94 -1.12
CA LEU A 30 -3.80 -7.88 -2.11
C LEU A 30 -3.86 -9.06 -3.10
N ALA A 31 -4.29 -10.24 -2.67
CA ALA A 31 -4.49 -11.40 -3.53
C ALA A 31 -5.67 -11.22 -4.50
N GLU A 32 -6.67 -10.43 -4.11
CA GLU A 32 -7.88 -10.17 -4.90
C GLU A 32 -7.73 -9.00 -5.89
N GLN A 33 -6.56 -8.35 -5.95
CA GLN A 33 -6.33 -7.26 -6.89
C GLN A 33 -6.49 -7.71 -8.35
N ASP A 34 -7.21 -6.93 -9.14
CA ASP A 34 -7.45 -7.19 -10.57
C ASP A 34 -6.23 -6.86 -11.46
N TYR A 35 -5.12 -6.42 -10.86
CA TYR A 35 -3.91 -6.07 -11.58
C TYR A 35 -3.02 -7.30 -11.84
N PRO A 36 -2.74 -7.66 -13.10
CA PRO A 36 -2.18 -8.98 -13.44
C PRO A 36 -0.69 -9.14 -13.12
N ASN A 37 0.06 -8.05 -12.90
CA ASN A 37 1.51 -8.10 -12.68
C ASN A 37 1.88 -7.49 -11.32
N LEU A 38 1.20 -7.98 -10.27
CA LEU A 38 1.41 -7.63 -8.87
C LEU A 38 2.17 -8.74 -8.15
N SER A 39 3.23 -8.39 -7.46
CA SER A 39 3.93 -9.25 -6.49
C SER A 39 3.84 -8.64 -5.09
N VAL A 40 3.92 -9.46 -4.06
CA VAL A 40 3.83 -9.01 -2.67
C VAL A 40 5.12 -9.36 -1.92
N LEU A 41 5.70 -8.37 -1.27
CA LEU A 41 6.81 -8.49 -0.33
C LEU A 41 6.34 -8.05 1.06
N VAL A 42 6.36 -8.96 2.01
CA VAL A 42 6.13 -8.65 3.43
C VAL A 42 7.49 -8.41 4.09
N VAL A 43 7.67 -7.23 4.67
CA VAL A 43 8.87 -6.88 5.42
C VAL A 43 8.52 -6.91 6.92
N ASP A 44 9.02 -7.93 7.61
CA ASP A 44 8.88 -8.04 9.07
C ASP A 44 10.02 -7.28 9.76
N ALA A 45 9.69 -6.17 10.38
CA ALA A 45 10.60 -5.31 11.12
C ALA A 45 10.88 -5.85 12.53
N ALA A 46 11.50 -7.02 12.61
CA ALA A 46 11.90 -7.70 13.85
C ALA A 46 10.73 -8.02 14.81
N GLY A 47 9.61 -8.49 14.26
CA GLY A 47 8.52 -9.01 15.10
C GLY A 47 8.97 -10.19 15.96
N ALA A 48 8.35 -10.34 17.14
CA ALA A 48 8.66 -11.40 18.10
C ALA A 48 8.39 -12.79 17.52
N GLU A 49 7.31 -12.92 16.74
CA GLU A 49 6.95 -14.15 16.04
C GLU A 49 7.27 -14.05 14.55
N ASP A 50 7.59 -15.19 13.94
CA ASP A 50 7.80 -15.27 12.49
C ASP A 50 6.45 -15.22 11.77
N PRO A 51 6.16 -14.19 10.97
CA PRO A 51 4.89 -14.08 10.25
C PRO A 51 4.80 -15.03 9.05
N THR A 52 5.89 -15.66 8.63
CA THR A 52 5.95 -16.49 7.41
C THR A 52 4.85 -17.55 7.34
N PRO A 53 4.52 -18.32 8.40
CA PRO A 53 3.44 -19.30 8.33
C PRO A 53 2.06 -18.65 8.09
N ARG A 54 1.81 -17.48 8.69
CA ARG A 54 0.56 -16.73 8.51
C ARG A 54 0.45 -16.19 7.07
N VAL A 55 1.53 -15.62 6.56
CA VAL A 55 1.61 -15.12 5.18
C VAL A 55 1.38 -16.26 4.18
N ALA A 56 2.09 -17.38 4.34
CA ALA A 56 1.98 -18.53 3.43
C ALA A 56 0.59 -19.18 3.44
N ALA A 57 -0.16 -19.09 4.54
CA ALA A 57 -1.52 -19.61 4.63
C ALA A 57 -2.52 -18.83 3.75
N VAL A 58 -2.30 -17.54 3.53
CA VAL A 58 -3.21 -16.67 2.78
C VAL A 58 -2.68 -16.39 1.37
N LEU A 59 -1.41 -16.05 1.26
CA LEU A 59 -0.78 -15.67 -0.01
C LEU A 59 0.57 -16.38 -0.17
N PRO A 60 0.55 -17.66 -0.56
CA PRO A 60 1.78 -18.47 -0.66
C PRO A 60 2.77 -17.98 -1.72
N SER A 61 2.35 -17.10 -2.61
CA SER A 61 3.22 -16.44 -3.60
C SER A 61 3.95 -15.21 -3.06
N ALA A 62 3.60 -14.73 -1.87
CA ALA A 62 4.27 -13.58 -1.25
C ALA A 62 5.67 -13.97 -0.74
N TYR A 63 6.59 -13.02 -0.86
CA TYR A 63 7.92 -13.13 -0.28
C TYR A 63 7.90 -12.52 1.13
N VAL A 64 8.66 -13.13 2.07
CA VAL A 64 8.83 -12.59 3.43
C VAL A 64 10.30 -12.26 3.65
N ARG A 65 10.57 -11.03 4.05
CA ARG A 65 11.88 -10.54 4.45
C ARG A 65 11.85 -10.16 5.92
N ARG A 66 12.56 -10.90 6.77
CA ARG A 66 12.73 -10.57 8.19
C ARG A 66 13.96 -9.69 8.39
N MET A 67 13.79 -8.60 9.13
CA MET A 67 14.87 -7.70 9.52
C MET A 67 15.41 -8.07 10.92
N PRO A 68 16.69 -7.77 11.23
CA PRO A 68 17.26 -8.09 12.54
C PRO A 68 16.80 -7.13 13.63
N ASP A 69 16.30 -5.95 13.28
CA ASP A 69 15.86 -4.87 14.17
C ASP A 69 14.67 -4.13 13.55
N ASN A 70 13.98 -3.32 14.36
CA ASN A 70 12.90 -2.46 13.90
C ASN A 70 13.40 -1.02 13.70
N PRO A 71 13.75 -0.63 12.47
CA PRO A 71 14.22 0.73 12.19
C PRO A 71 13.07 1.73 11.98
N GLY A 72 11.81 1.29 12.11
CA GLY A 72 10.61 2.04 11.77
C GLY A 72 10.14 1.81 10.33
N PHE A 73 8.93 2.30 10.00
CA PHE A 73 8.25 2.01 8.73
C PHE A 73 9.07 2.40 7.50
N GLY A 74 9.53 3.65 7.42
CA GLY A 74 10.22 4.14 6.22
C GLY A 74 11.50 3.36 5.88
N PRO A 75 12.45 3.19 6.82
CA PRO A 75 13.64 2.38 6.58
C PRO A 75 13.32 0.91 6.29
N ALA A 76 12.31 0.32 6.95
CA ALA A 76 11.89 -1.04 6.67
C ALA A 76 11.28 -1.16 5.25
N ALA A 77 10.45 -0.21 4.84
CA ALA A 77 9.91 -0.17 3.49
C ALA A 77 11.02 -0.05 2.42
N ASN A 78 12.08 0.70 2.70
CA ASN A 78 13.23 0.84 1.80
C ASN A 78 14.03 -0.46 1.61
N GLU A 79 13.82 -1.49 2.42
CA GLU A 79 14.45 -2.80 2.22
C GLU A 79 14.12 -3.38 0.83
N VAL A 80 12.98 -3.02 0.25
CA VAL A 80 12.59 -3.43 -1.10
C VAL A 80 13.64 -3.04 -2.15
N LEU A 81 14.31 -1.91 -1.98
CA LEU A 81 15.33 -1.41 -2.91
C LEU A 81 16.60 -2.28 -2.91
N HIS A 82 16.79 -3.12 -1.90
CA HIS A 82 17.91 -4.05 -1.79
C HIS A 82 17.59 -5.46 -2.28
N VAL A 83 16.30 -5.82 -2.34
CA VAL A 83 15.88 -7.20 -2.60
C VAL A 83 15.04 -7.36 -3.86
N VAL A 84 14.58 -6.27 -4.46
CA VAL A 84 13.74 -6.29 -5.67
C VAL A 84 14.40 -5.54 -6.80
N GLU A 85 14.45 -6.19 -7.97
CA GLU A 85 14.90 -5.59 -9.22
C GLU A 85 13.77 -5.63 -10.26
N GLY A 86 13.72 -4.63 -11.14
CA GLY A 86 12.82 -4.61 -12.29
C GLY A 86 11.39 -4.20 -12.00
N ALA A 87 11.03 -3.80 -10.78
CA ALA A 87 9.75 -3.19 -10.51
C ALA A 87 9.64 -1.81 -11.16
N SER A 88 8.48 -1.52 -11.75
CA SER A 88 8.16 -0.18 -12.27
C SER A 88 7.61 0.73 -11.18
N HIS A 89 6.83 0.16 -10.26
CA HIS A 89 6.17 0.89 -9.17
C HIS A 89 6.18 0.06 -7.89
N PHE A 90 6.11 0.76 -6.76
CA PHE A 90 5.96 0.16 -5.45
C PHE A 90 4.68 0.69 -4.79
N LEU A 91 3.88 -0.21 -4.22
CA LEU A 91 2.79 0.12 -3.32
C LEU A 91 3.26 -0.10 -1.89
N PHE A 92 3.44 0.97 -1.12
CA PHE A 92 3.81 0.87 0.29
C PHE A 92 2.58 0.90 1.17
N CYS A 93 2.44 -0.07 2.04
CA CYS A 93 1.33 -0.13 2.99
C CYS A 93 1.73 -0.77 4.32
N HIS A 94 0.94 -0.46 5.36
CA HIS A 94 0.96 -1.19 6.60
C HIS A 94 0.17 -2.51 6.48
N ASP A 95 0.29 -3.36 7.48
CA ASP A 95 -0.39 -4.67 7.55
C ASP A 95 -1.86 -4.58 8.01
N ASP A 96 -2.36 -3.38 8.26
CA ASP A 96 -3.74 -3.08 8.69
C ASP A 96 -4.56 -2.30 7.64
N VAL A 97 -4.22 -2.44 6.37
CA VAL A 97 -5.00 -1.87 5.26
C VAL A 97 -5.56 -2.97 4.37
N ALA A 98 -6.74 -2.73 3.79
CA ALA A 98 -7.33 -3.61 2.77
C ALA A 98 -7.68 -2.77 1.54
N PRO A 99 -6.86 -2.81 0.48
CA PRO A 99 -7.18 -2.10 -0.75
C PRO A 99 -8.37 -2.77 -1.46
N GLU A 100 -9.26 -1.94 -2.04
CA GLU A 100 -10.32 -2.41 -2.92
C GLU A 100 -9.73 -3.18 -4.11
N PRO A 101 -10.47 -4.14 -4.71
CA PRO A 101 -9.92 -5.04 -5.73
C PRO A 101 -9.33 -4.35 -6.97
N ASP A 102 -9.73 -3.14 -7.28
CA ASP A 102 -9.23 -2.36 -8.42
C ASP A 102 -8.21 -1.26 -8.03
N ALA A 103 -7.87 -1.15 -6.75
CA ALA A 103 -7.08 -0.03 -6.23
C ALA A 103 -5.71 0.10 -6.91
N VAL A 104 -4.98 -0.99 -7.11
CA VAL A 104 -3.67 -0.96 -7.78
C VAL A 104 -3.79 -0.49 -9.22
N ARG A 105 -4.76 -1.00 -9.97
CA ARG A 105 -5.00 -0.62 -11.36
C ARG A 105 -5.36 0.85 -11.46
N VAL A 106 -6.32 1.33 -10.66
CA VAL A 106 -6.78 2.72 -10.68
C VAL A 106 -5.65 3.70 -10.33
N MET A 107 -4.85 3.39 -9.31
CA MET A 107 -3.70 4.22 -8.94
C MET A 107 -2.66 4.28 -10.06
N LEU A 108 -2.39 3.18 -10.74
CA LEU A 108 -1.46 3.17 -11.88
C LEU A 108 -1.99 3.92 -13.09
N GLU A 109 -3.26 3.74 -13.44
CA GLU A 109 -3.90 4.51 -14.50
C GLU A 109 -3.78 6.02 -14.23
N GLU A 110 -3.98 6.42 -12.98
CA GLU A 110 -3.83 7.82 -12.58
C GLU A 110 -2.36 8.29 -12.65
N ALA A 111 -1.41 7.49 -12.17
CA ALA A 111 0.01 7.82 -12.25
C ALA A 111 0.45 8.08 -13.70
N PHE A 112 0.01 7.23 -14.63
CA PHE A 112 0.30 7.42 -16.07
C PHE A 112 -0.45 8.61 -16.67
N ARG A 113 -1.72 8.80 -16.31
CA ARG A 113 -2.56 9.90 -16.83
C ARG A 113 -2.03 11.28 -16.45
N SER A 114 -1.61 11.43 -15.18
CA SER A 114 -1.15 12.71 -14.61
C SER A 114 0.37 12.89 -14.66
N ASN A 115 1.12 11.83 -15.03
CA ASN A 115 2.58 11.77 -14.90
C ASN A 115 3.04 12.03 -13.45
N ALA A 116 2.24 11.58 -12.47
CA ALA A 116 2.55 11.72 -11.06
C ALA A 116 3.60 10.70 -10.62
N GLY A 117 4.59 11.13 -9.84
CA GLY A 117 5.58 10.25 -9.24
C GLY A 117 5.07 9.53 -7.99
N ILE A 118 4.01 10.06 -7.36
CA ILE A 118 3.37 9.48 -6.16
C ILE A 118 1.86 9.62 -6.32
N VAL A 119 1.14 8.53 -6.08
CA VAL A 119 -0.32 8.49 -6.05
C VAL A 119 -0.73 7.79 -4.76
N ALA A 120 -1.75 8.29 -4.09
CA ALA A 120 -2.29 7.69 -2.87
C ALA A 120 -3.81 7.57 -2.97
N PRO A 121 -4.40 6.50 -2.43
CA PRO A 121 -5.84 6.33 -2.38
C PRO A 121 -6.47 7.18 -1.27
N LYS A 122 -7.78 7.31 -1.31
CA LYS A 122 -8.60 7.70 -0.18
C LYS A 122 -8.60 6.56 0.85
N LEU A 123 -8.40 6.87 2.12
CA LEU A 123 -8.47 5.92 3.22
C LEU A 123 -9.71 6.16 4.06
N VAL A 124 -10.46 5.10 4.32
CA VAL A 124 -11.65 5.10 5.18
C VAL A 124 -11.42 4.24 6.42
N ASP A 125 -12.24 4.46 7.44
CA ASP A 125 -12.15 3.68 8.68
C ASP A 125 -12.58 2.23 8.45
N TRP A 126 -11.89 1.31 9.10
CA TRP A 126 -12.10 -0.12 8.97
C TRP A 126 -13.48 -0.59 9.46
N ASN A 127 -13.97 0.01 10.57
CA ASN A 127 -15.22 -0.38 11.20
C ASN A 127 -16.39 0.50 10.78
N GLU A 128 -16.10 1.74 10.35
CA GLU A 128 -17.06 2.74 9.91
C GLU A 128 -16.65 3.26 8.51
N PRO A 129 -16.87 2.47 7.42
CA PRO A 129 -16.36 2.80 6.07
C PRO A 129 -16.85 4.13 5.50
N GLU A 130 -17.91 4.68 6.08
CA GLU A 130 -18.39 6.03 5.77
C GLU A 130 -17.54 7.15 6.38
N ARG A 131 -16.51 6.83 7.20
CA ARG A 131 -15.60 7.83 7.79
C ARG A 131 -14.29 7.89 7.07
N LEU A 132 -13.91 9.09 6.72
CA LEU A 132 -12.60 9.37 6.13
C LEU A 132 -11.51 9.35 7.20
N LEU A 133 -10.42 8.67 6.90
CA LEU A 133 -9.17 8.72 7.68
C LEU A 133 -8.16 9.65 7.03
N GLN A 134 -8.01 9.56 5.72
CA GLN A 134 -7.04 10.36 4.98
C GLN A 134 -7.42 10.45 3.50
N VAL A 135 -7.19 11.62 2.92
CA VAL A 135 -7.29 11.87 1.49
C VAL A 135 -6.08 12.72 1.08
N GLY A 136 -5.08 12.06 0.50
CA GLY A 136 -3.82 12.71 0.18
C GLY A 136 -3.06 13.21 1.42
N MET A 137 -1.97 13.90 1.19
CA MET A 137 -1.16 14.52 2.23
C MET A 137 -0.64 15.86 1.71
N GLY A 138 -0.88 16.93 2.47
CA GLY A 138 -0.29 18.23 2.22
C GLY A 138 0.84 18.54 3.20
N ALA A 139 1.56 19.60 2.94
CA ALA A 139 2.50 20.16 3.89
C ALA A 139 2.18 21.63 4.10
N ASP A 140 2.30 22.11 5.32
CA ASP A 140 2.20 23.52 5.62
C ASP A 140 3.49 24.28 5.19
N LYS A 141 3.50 25.61 5.36
CA LYS A 141 4.66 26.44 4.99
C LYS A 141 5.93 26.12 5.78
N ALA A 142 5.83 25.40 6.89
CA ALA A 142 6.95 24.95 7.72
C ALA A 142 7.39 23.53 7.35
N GLY A 143 6.70 22.87 6.41
CA GLY A 143 6.95 21.48 6.01
C GLY A 143 6.34 20.45 6.96
N ALA A 144 5.47 20.87 7.88
CA ALA A 144 4.74 19.92 8.71
C ALA A 144 3.60 19.26 7.93
N PRO A 145 3.34 17.94 8.13
CA PRO A 145 2.23 17.27 7.50
C PRO A 145 0.91 17.97 7.80
N ALA A 146 0.11 18.21 6.77
CA ALA A 146 -1.24 18.76 6.88
C ALA A 146 -2.23 17.75 6.30
N THR A 147 -3.28 17.47 7.05
CA THR A 147 -4.38 16.63 6.58
C THR A 147 -5.40 17.47 5.83
N THR A 148 -5.96 16.92 4.77
CA THR A 148 -7.05 17.56 3.99
C THR A 148 -8.43 17.21 4.54
N VAL A 149 -8.49 16.28 5.49
CA VAL A 149 -9.71 15.72 6.07
C VAL A 149 -9.76 16.06 7.57
N GLU A 150 -10.92 16.45 8.06
CA GLU A 150 -11.17 16.65 9.49
C GLU A 150 -11.41 15.31 10.21
N ARG A 151 -11.03 15.24 11.48
CA ARG A 151 -11.25 14.02 12.26
C ARG A 151 -12.74 13.71 12.38
N GLY A 152 -13.15 12.54 11.88
CA GLY A 152 -14.54 12.07 11.90
C GLY A 152 -15.40 12.59 10.75
N GLU A 153 -14.78 13.22 9.74
CA GLU A 153 -15.44 13.62 8.50
C GLU A 153 -16.07 12.41 7.81
N LEU A 154 -17.31 12.58 7.35
CA LEU A 154 -17.99 11.53 6.60
C LEU A 154 -17.64 11.61 5.11
N ASP A 155 -17.49 10.45 4.50
CA ASP A 155 -17.37 10.31 3.07
C ASP A 155 -18.72 10.59 2.40
N GLN A 156 -18.79 11.68 1.67
CA GLN A 156 -19.93 12.09 0.86
C GLN A 156 -19.54 12.26 -0.62
N GLU A 157 -18.56 11.48 -1.06
CA GLU A 157 -17.98 11.51 -2.42
C GLU A 157 -17.29 12.87 -2.74
N GLN A 158 -17.13 13.75 -1.74
CA GLN A 158 -16.52 15.08 -1.92
C GLN A 158 -15.03 15.01 -2.29
N HIS A 159 -14.41 13.85 -2.10
CA HIS A 159 -12.99 13.60 -2.38
C HIS A 159 -12.76 12.54 -3.47
N ASP A 160 -13.79 12.18 -4.24
CA ASP A 160 -13.64 11.16 -5.29
C ASP A 160 -12.94 11.70 -6.56
N ALA A 161 -12.82 13.02 -6.67
CA ALA A 161 -12.05 13.61 -7.75
C ALA A 161 -10.54 13.59 -7.42
N VAL A 162 -9.75 13.19 -8.42
CA VAL A 162 -8.28 13.29 -8.33
C VAL A 162 -7.85 14.73 -8.08
N ARG A 163 -6.94 14.93 -7.14
CA ARG A 163 -6.40 16.25 -6.79
C ARG A 163 -4.88 16.18 -6.62
N ASP A 164 -4.20 17.23 -7.02
CA ASP A 164 -2.82 17.48 -6.62
C ASP A 164 -2.81 17.87 -5.13
N VAL A 165 -2.00 17.17 -4.33
CA VAL A 165 -1.96 17.32 -2.86
C VAL A 165 -0.57 17.69 -2.34
N PHE A 166 0.00 18.74 -2.93
CA PHE A 166 1.29 19.30 -2.49
C PHE A 166 1.19 20.75 -2.05
#